data_df96ae701d8489a1038a4d9ccb299d20
#
_entry.id   df96ae701d8489a1038a4d9ccb299d20
#
_cell.length_a   1.000
_cell.length_b   1.000
_cell.length_c   1.000
_cell.angle_alpha   90.00
_cell.angle_beta   90.00
_cell.angle_gamma   90.00
#
_symmetry.space_group_name_H-M   'P 1'
#
loop_
_entity.id
_entity.type
_entity.pdbx_description
1 polymer ?
#
loop_
_entity_poly.entity_id
_entity_poly.type
_entity_poly.pdbx_seq_one_letter_code
_entity_poly.pdbx_strand_id
1 'polypeptide(L)'
;MILILSILVILILFFGLIEFKIHQKSLSKIPIRIHVNGSRGKSSVVRLIAAGLRSGGVKTVAKTTGTSPRIIDEFGHDKYIHRLRSASIGEQISLIRRFSKIKPDALVIECMAVNPQYQWISEHKIVRSTIGVMTNVRPDHLDEMGISINQITKSMANTIPFNGTLVTAEDKQLSLLESIAKDRNSKIYSTVEDKIDNDNISDFEYLEHKENISLALKVCQLCGVEKNIALKGMSRCTPDPGALTMWKIKFKNNNFEFINAFAANDPASTLKTW
;
A
#
# COMPACT_ATOMS: atom_id res chain seq x y z
N MET A 1 -33.04 26.38 -24.15
CA MET A 1 -32.09 25.27 -24.20
C MET A 1 -30.69 25.68 -23.65
N ILE A 2 -30.04 26.71 -24.23
CA ILE A 2 -28.71 27.18 -23.76
C ILE A 2 -28.69 27.57 -22.28
N LEU A 3 -29.68 28.31 -21.79
CA LEU A 3 -29.75 28.71 -20.36
C LEU A 3 -29.80 27.51 -19.42
N ILE A 4 -30.60 26.48 -19.74
CA ILE A 4 -30.70 25.25 -18.92
C ILE A 4 -29.35 24.52 -18.89
N LEU A 5 -28.70 24.39 -20.04
CA LEU A 5 -27.38 23.76 -20.16
C LEU A 5 -26.34 24.53 -19.30
N SER A 6 -26.34 25.87 -19.40
CA SER A 6 -25.43 26.71 -18.61
C SER A 6 -25.65 26.54 -17.11
N ILE A 7 -26.90 26.49 -16.66
CA ILE A 7 -27.24 26.26 -15.24
C ILE A 7 -26.75 24.89 -14.80
N LEU A 8 -26.94 23.82 -15.60
CA LEU A 8 -26.46 22.48 -15.29
C LEU A 8 -24.94 22.43 -15.16
N VAL A 9 -24.22 23.07 -16.09
CA VAL A 9 -22.75 23.14 -16.03
C VAL A 9 -22.29 23.88 -14.77
N ILE A 10 -22.91 25.01 -14.45
CA ILE A 10 -22.58 25.77 -13.22
C ILE A 10 -22.83 24.93 -11.97
N LEU A 11 -23.94 24.20 -11.90
CA LEU A 11 -24.24 23.31 -10.77
C LEU A 11 -23.21 22.18 -10.65
N ILE A 12 -22.82 21.54 -11.75
CA ILE A 12 -21.80 20.48 -11.75
C ILE A 12 -20.45 21.03 -11.24
N LEU A 13 -20.04 22.19 -11.74
CA LEU A 13 -18.79 22.82 -11.28
C LEU A 13 -18.87 23.21 -9.80
N PHE A 14 -20.00 23.75 -9.35
CA PHE A 14 -20.22 24.13 -7.95
C PHE A 14 -20.16 22.92 -7.01
N PHE A 15 -20.86 21.83 -7.34
CA PHE A 15 -20.79 20.60 -6.55
C PHE A 15 -19.41 19.97 -6.59
N GLY A 16 -18.73 19.99 -7.74
CA GLY A 16 -17.35 19.52 -7.88
C GLY A 16 -16.38 20.30 -6.98
N LEU A 17 -16.52 21.61 -6.90
CA LEU A 17 -15.70 22.46 -6.02
C LEU A 17 -15.98 22.18 -4.53
N ILE A 18 -17.25 21.97 -4.16
CA ILE A 18 -17.62 21.59 -2.79
C ILE A 18 -17.00 20.24 -2.44
N GLU A 19 -17.14 19.24 -3.29
CA GLU A 19 -16.58 17.91 -3.05
C GLU A 19 -15.05 17.95 -2.94
N PHE A 20 -14.38 18.69 -3.80
CA PHE A 20 -12.94 18.93 -3.72
C PHE A 20 -12.55 19.56 -2.36
N LYS A 21 -13.22 20.63 -1.93
CA LYS A 21 -12.96 21.28 -0.62
C LYS A 21 -13.17 20.34 0.55
N ILE A 22 -14.24 19.53 0.52
CA ILE A 22 -14.52 18.53 1.57
C ILE A 22 -13.40 17.47 1.59
N HIS A 23 -12.94 17.03 0.43
CA HIS A 23 -11.85 16.05 0.33
C HIS A 23 -10.54 16.64 0.88
N GLN A 24 -10.15 17.86 0.49
CA GLN A 24 -8.97 18.52 1.03
C GLN A 24 -9.03 18.67 2.56
N LYS A 25 -10.20 19.06 3.10
CA LYS A 25 -10.43 19.12 4.55
C LYS A 25 -10.34 17.74 5.22
N SER A 26 -10.67 16.67 4.51
CA SER A 26 -10.53 15.31 5.03
C SER A 26 -9.06 14.90 5.08
N LEU A 27 -8.29 15.20 4.03
CA LEU A 27 -6.85 14.93 3.97
C LEU A 27 -6.07 15.70 5.05
N SER A 28 -6.42 16.98 5.32
CA SER A 28 -5.72 17.77 6.33
C SER A 28 -5.87 17.24 7.75
N LYS A 29 -6.82 16.34 8.00
CA LYS A 29 -7.01 15.68 9.30
C LYS A 29 -6.15 14.42 9.47
N ILE A 30 -5.44 14.02 8.43
CA ILE A 30 -4.61 12.81 8.42
C ILE A 30 -3.19 13.24 8.04
N PRO A 31 -2.33 13.58 9.03
CA PRO A 31 -1.01 14.17 8.75
C PRO A 31 -0.08 13.22 8.02
N ILE A 32 -0.05 11.94 8.37
CA ILE A 32 0.82 10.93 7.74
C ILE A 32 -0.04 10.11 6.77
N ARG A 33 0.29 10.19 5.49
CA ARG A 33 -0.39 9.43 4.45
C ARG A 33 0.64 8.63 3.67
N ILE A 34 0.50 7.31 3.73
CA ILE A 34 1.43 6.35 3.14
C ILE A 34 0.72 5.62 2.01
N HIS A 35 1.25 5.74 0.79
CA HIS A 35 0.69 5.10 -0.41
C HIS A 35 1.63 4.02 -0.91
N VAL A 36 1.19 2.77 -0.87
CA VAL A 36 2.01 1.60 -1.20
C VAL A 36 1.67 1.11 -2.60
N ASN A 37 2.67 1.09 -3.49
CA ASN A 37 2.58 0.57 -4.84
C ASN A 37 3.70 -0.45 -5.11
N GLY A 38 3.65 -1.11 -6.27
CA GLY A 38 4.60 -2.12 -6.73
C GLY A 38 3.90 -3.32 -7.33
N SER A 39 4.65 -4.24 -7.90
CA SER A 39 4.08 -5.44 -8.54
C SER A 39 3.57 -6.43 -7.49
N ARG A 40 4.38 -6.79 -6.50
CA ARG A 40 4.07 -7.79 -5.47
C ARG A 40 4.34 -7.28 -4.07
N GLY A 41 3.67 -7.87 -3.08
CA GLY A 41 3.89 -7.57 -1.66
C GLY A 41 3.16 -6.33 -1.12
N LYS A 42 2.38 -5.61 -1.93
CA LYS A 42 1.68 -4.39 -1.52
C LYS A 42 0.82 -4.57 -0.26
N SER A 43 -0.07 -5.55 -0.26
CA SER A 43 -0.98 -5.80 0.87
C SER A 43 -0.22 -6.18 2.14
N SER A 44 0.80 -7.05 2.03
CA SER A 44 1.67 -7.39 3.16
C SER A 44 2.36 -6.16 3.74
N VAL A 45 3.00 -5.34 2.88
CA VAL A 45 3.69 -4.12 3.32
C VAL A 45 2.73 -3.13 3.99
N VAL A 46 1.51 -2.94 3.45
CA VAL A 46 0.48 -2.11 4.10
C VAL A 46 0.15 -2.59 5.50
N ARG A 47 -0.02 -3.91 5.67
CA ARG A 47 -0.33 -4.53 6.96
C ARG A 47 0.81 -4.40 7.95
N LEU A 48 2.04 -4.67 7.51
CA LEU A 48 3.24 -4.55 8.33
C LEU A 48 3.45 -3.10 8.80
N ILE A 49 3.39 -2.13 7.90
CA ILE A 49 3.52 -0.70 8.25
C ILE A 49 2.46 -0.32 9.28
N ALA A 50 1.20 -0.66 9.00
CA ALA A 50 0.10 -0.29 9.89
C ALA A 50 0.22 -0.93 11.28
N ALA A 51 0.68 -2.19 11.37
CA ALA A 51 0.89 -2.88 12.63
C ALA A 51 2.09 -2.30 13.41
N GLY A 52 3.20 -2.03 12.71
CA GLY A 52 4.38 -1.41 13.30
C GLY A 52 4.10 0.00 13.86
N LEU A 53 3.39 0.83 13.10
CA LEU A 53 2.98 2.17 13.54
C LEU A 53 2.06 2.12 14.77
N ARG A 54 1.04 1.25 14.77
CA ARG A 54 0.15 1.08 15.93
C ARG A 54 0.90 0.63 17.17
N SER A 55 1.85 -0.29 17.03
CA SER A 55 2.68 -0.74 18.17
C SER A 55 3.51 0.41 18.76
N GLY A 56 3.91 1.39 17.94
CA GLY A 56 4.56 2.62 18.36
C GLY A 56 3.60 3.71 18.88
N GLY A 57 2.33 3.39 19.10
CA GLY A 57 1.34 4.35 19.61
C GLY A 57 0.76 5.31 18.57
N VAL A 58 1.13 5.18 17.29
CA VAL A 58 0.57 5.99 16.19
C VAL A 58 -0.81 5.46 15.83
N LYS A 59 -1.86 6.26 16.00
CA LYS A 59 -3.24 5.89 15.63
C LYS A 59 -3.35 5.71 14.12
N THR A 60 -3.30 4.46 13.66
CA THR A 60 -3.14 4.12 12.26
C THR A 60 -4.33 3.33 11.73
N VAL A 61 -4.88 3.77 10.60
CA VAL A 61 -5.86 3.03 9.80
C VAL A 61 -5.23 2.60 8.49
N ALA A 62 -5.71 1.47 7.92
CA ALA A 62 -5.16 0.99 6.66
C ALA A 62 -6.24 0.44 5.72
N LYS A 63 -5.88 0.33 4.43
CA LYS A 63 -6.70 -0.32 3.41
C LYS A 63 -5.84 -1.15 2.49
N THR A 64 -6.20 -2.42 2.31
CA THR A 64 -5.63 -3.31 1.29
C THR A 64 -6.60 -3.51 0.12
N THR A 65 -6.08 -3.91 -1.03
CA THR A 65 -6.89 -4.09 -2.25
C THR A 65 -6.85 -5.48 -2.82
N GLY A 66 -5.87 -6.28 -2.51
CA GLY A 66 -5.59 -7.61 -3.05
C GLY A 66 -6.82 -8.47 -3.41
N THR A 67 -6.72 -9.76 -3.36
CA THR A 67 -7.81 -10.71 -3.68
C THR A 67 -9.06 -10.46 -2.82
N SER A 68 -8.87 -9.98 -1.61
CA SER A 68 -9.93 -9.67 -0.65
C SER A 68 -9.71 -8.27 -0.07
N PRO A 69 -10.36 -7.23 -0.62
CA PRO A 69 -10.14 -5.87 -0.16
C PRO A 69 -10.60 -5.69 1.28
N ARG A 70 -9.73 -5.08 2.10
CA ARG A 70 -9.94 -4.92 3.55
C ARG A 70 -9.72 -3.50 4.03
N ILE A 71 -10.47 -3.13 5.06
CA ILE A 71 -10.21 -1.99 5.92
C ILE A 71 -9.66 -2.52 7.24
N ILE A 72 -8.58 -1.94 7.70
CA ILE A 72 -7.99 -2.24 9.02
C ILE A 72 -8.17 -0.98 9.87
N ASP A 73 -8.93 -1.10 10.95
CA ASP A 73 -9.23 0.02 11.82
C ASP A 73 -8.04 0.38 12.75
N GLU A 74 -8.20 1.42 13.56
CA GLU A 74 -7.16 1.91 14.48
C GLU A 74 -6.76 0.91 15.56
N PHE A 75 -7.57 -0.11 15.80
CA PHE A 75 -7.30 -1.20 16.75
C PHE A 75 -6.66 -2.42 16.07
N GLY A 76 -6.59 -2.41 14.73
CA GLY A 76 -6.06 -3.53 13.94
C GLY A 76 -7.12 -4.55 13.51
N HIS A 77 -8.42 -4.30 13.75
CA HIS A 77 -9.47 -5.19 13.31
C HIS A 77 -9.64 -5.11 11.80
N ASP A 78 -9.65 -6.27 11.18
CA ASP A 78 -9.72 -6.47 9.74
C ASP A 78 -11.17 -6.66 9.28
N LYS A 79 -11.66 -5.77 8.42
CA LYS A 79 -13.04 -5.78 7.92
C LYS A 79 -13.07 -5.86 6.40
N TYR A 80 -13.83 -6.78 5.87
CA TYR A 80 -14.02 -6.93 4.42
C TYR A 80 -14.80 -5.75 3.82
N ILE A 81 -14.36 -5.30 2.63
CA ILE A 81 -15.07 -4.30 1.85
C ILE A 81 -16.01 -5.00 0.87
N HIS A 82 -17.29 -5.03 1.21
CA HIS A 82 -18.31 -5.50 0.28
C HIS A 82 -18.51 -4.47 -0.83
N ARG A 83 -18.21 -4.86 -2.07
CA ARG A 83 -18.40 -4.02 -3.26
C ARG A 83 -19.65 -4.47 -3.98
N LEU A 84 -20.59 -3.54 -4.17
CA LEU A 84 -21.77 -3.75 -5.03
C LEU A 84 -21.49 -3.43 -6.50
N ARG A 85 -20.34 -2.81 -6.80
CA ARG A 85 -19.90 -2.40 -8.14
C ARG A 85 -18.43 -2.76 -8.34
N SER A 86 -17.97 -2.65 -9.58
CA SER A 86 -16.55 -2.81 -9.92
C SER A 86 -15.66 -1.89 -9.08
N ALA A 87 -14.42 -2.33 -8.85
CA ALA A 87 -13.42 -1.53 -8.14
C ALA A 87 -13.18 -0.18 -8.84
N SER A 88 -13.14 0.90 -8.08
CA SER A 88 -12.90 2.24 -8.58
C SER A 88 -11.98 3.02 -7.65
N ILE A 89 -11.06 3.80 -8.22
CA ILE A 89 -10.21 4.70 -7.44
C ILE A 89 -11.02 5.72 -6.62
N GLY A 90 -12.23 6.07 -7.07
CA GLY A 90 -13.17 6.93 -6.32
C GLY A 90 -13.59 6.36 -4.96
N GLU A 91 -13.54 5.04 -4.77
CA GLU A 91 -13.76 4.38 -3.46
C GLU A 91 -12.84 4.96 -2.38
N GLN A 92 -11.60 5.31 -2.75
CA GLN A 92 -10.63 5.87 -1.82
C GLN A 92 -11.05 7.24 -1.26
N ILE A 93 -11.76 8.07 -2.04
CA ILE A 93 -12.28 9.37 -1.59
C ILE A 93 -13.25 9.16 -0.42
N SER A 94 -14.20 8.25 -0.57
CA SER A 94 -15.19 7.92 0.45
C SER A 94 -14.54 7.33 1.71
N LEU A 95 -13.54 6.46 1.53
CA LEU A 95 -12.80 5.86 2.64
C LEU A 95 -11.97 6.90 3.41
N ILE A 96 -11.24 7.78 2.73
CA ILE A 96 -10.47 8.86 3.36
C ILE A 96 -11.41 9.78 4.14
N ARG A 97 -12.57 10.13 3.58
CA ARG A 97 -13.61 10.93 4.27
C ARG A 97 -14.13 10.22 5.52
N ARG A 98 -14.34 8.90 5.47
CA ARG A 98 -14.73 8.08 6.62
C ARG A 98 -13.63 8.06 7.68
N PHE A 99 -12.39 7.77 7.30
CA PHE A 99 -11.25 7.74 8.21
C PHE A 99 -10.97 9.09 8.85
N SER A 100 -11.13 10.20 8.11
CA SER A 100 -10.90 11.54 8.65
C SER A 100 -11.83 11.90 9.83
N LYS A 101 -12.96 11.19 10.01
CA LYS A 101 -13.87 11.39 11.14
C LYS A 101 -13.26 10.91 12.46
N ILE A 102 -12.46 9.85 12.43
CA ILE A 102 -11.78 9.31 13.61
C ILE A 102 -10.42 9.97 13.88
N LYS A 103 -10.01 10.91 12.99
CA LYS A 103 -8.76 11.68 13.09
C LYS A 103 -7.56 10.76 13.39
N PRO A 104 -7.20 9.83 12.51
CA PRO A 104 -6.01 9.01 12.68
C PRO A 104 -4.76 9.87 12.46
N ASP A 105 -3.65 9.49 13.09
CA ASP A 105 -2.34 10.11 12.86
C ASP A 105 -1.77 9.65 11.52
N ALA A 106 -2.05 8.39 11.14
CA ALA A 106 -1.56 7.81 9.89
C ALA A 106 -2.65 7.03 9.13
N LEU A 107 -2.57 7.13 7.81
CA LEU A 107 -3.30 6.30 6.84
C LEU A 107 -2.29 5.54 5.99
N VAL A 108 -2.42 4.22 5.93
CA VAL A 108 -1.66 3.36 5.01
C VAL A 108 -2.61 2.79 3.98
N ILE A 109 -2.40 3.09 2.72
CA ILE A 109 -3.31 2.70 1.65
C ILE A 109 -2.57 2.04 0.50
N GLU A 110 -3.10 0.90 0.02
CA GLU A 110 -2.59 0.21 -1.15
C GLU A 110 -3.09 0.87 -2.43
N CYS A 111 -2.20 1.07 -3.40
CA CYS A 111 -2.57 1.50 -4.74
C CYS A 111 -3.38 0.40 -5.43
N MET A 112 -4.59 0.74 -5.84
CA MET A 112 -5.48 -0.18 -6.55
C MET A 112 -5.49 0.05 -8.06
N ALA A 113 -4.85 1.12 -8.53
CA ALA A 113 -4.85 1.49 -9.93
C ALA A 113 -3.77 0.71 -10.67
N VAL A 114 -4.13 0.16 -11.82
CA VAL A 114 -3.20 -0.47 -12.78
C VAL A 114 -2.81 0.54 -13.85
N ASN A 115 -3.79 1.19 -14.46
CA ASN A 115 -3.58 2.18 -15.50
C ASN A 115 -2.74 3.37 -14.99
N PRO A 116 -1.69 3.84 -15.73
CA PRO A 116 -0.79 4.89 -15.31
C PRO A 116 -1.48 6.21 -14.95
N GLN A 117 -2.50 6.60 -15.72
CA GLN A 117 -3.27 7.80 -15.46
C GLN A 117 -4.05 7.71 -14.14
N TYR A 118 -4.63 6.54 -13.86
CA TYR A 118 -5.35 6.32 -12.60
C TYR A 118 -4.40 6.21 -11.41
N GLN A 119 -3.19 5.69 -11.58
CA GLN A 119 -2.14 5.74 -10.55
C GLN A 119 -1.79 7.20 -10.22
N TRP A 120 -1.59 8.03 -11.25
CA TRP A 120 -1.31 9.46 -11.05
C TRP A 120 -2.47 10.18 -10.35
N ILE A 121 -3.72 9.95 -10.78
CA ILE A 121 -4.91 10.55 -10.14
C ILE A 121 -5.03 10.07 -8.68
N SER A 122 -4.84 8.77 -8.44
CA SER A 122 -4.89 8.19 -7.10
C SER A 122 -3.91 8.88 -6.15
N GLU A 123 -2.66 9.06 -6.58
CA GLU A 123 -1.65 9.74 -5.76
C GLU A 123 -1.93 11.23 -5.65
N HIS A 124 -1.95 11.96 -6.77
CA HIS A 124 -1.85 13.42 -6.74
C HIS A 124 -3.18 14.16 -6.51
N LYS A 125 -4.31 13.48 -6.69
CA LYS A 125 -5.64 14.07 -6.48
C LYS A 125 -6.35 13.47 -5.26
N ILE A 126 -6.15 12.16 -4.98
CA ILE A 126 -6.93 11.45 -3.96
C ILE A 126 -6.13 11.26 -2.67
N VAL A 127 -4.98 10.58 -2.70
CA VAL A 127 -4.22 10.23 -1.48
C VAL A 127 -3.31 11.36 -1.05
N ARG A 128 -2.56 11.96 -1.97
CA ARG A 128 -1.56 13.01 -1.73
C ARG A 128 -0.62 12.59 -0.61
N SER A 129 0.04 11.48 -0.81
CA SER A 129 0.87 10.85 0.22
C SER A 129 2.02 11.74 0.68
N THR A 130 2.40 11.59 1.95
CA THR A 130 3.63 12.16 2.51
C THR A 130 4.79 11.21 2.33
N ILE A 131 4.48 9.90 2.29
CA ILE A 131 5.43 8.83 2.04
C ILE A 131 4.84 7.90 0.98
N GLY A 132 5.51 7.80 -0.17
CA GLY A 132 5.30 6.77 -1.17
C GLY A 132 6.14 5.54 -0.84
N VAL A 133 5.61 4.36 -1.08
CA VAL A 133 6.34 3.09 -0.93
C VAL A 133 6.27 2.33 -2.23
N MET A 134 7.43 1.91 -2.75
CA MET A 134 7.54 1.04 -3.93
C MET A 134 8.14 -0.29 -3.52
N THR A 135 7.35 -1.36 -3.56
CA THR A 135 7.80 -2.68 -3.10
C THR A 135 8.83 -3.29 -4.06
N ASN A 136 8.47 -3.45 -5.30
CA ASN A 136 9.31 -3.95 -6.39
C ASN A 136 8.68 -3.63 -7.73
N VAL A 137 9.47 -3.73 -8.80
CA VAL A 137 9.02 -3.58 -10.19
C VAL A 137 9.30 -4.87 -10.94
N ARG A 138 8.24 -5.56 -11.37
CA ARG A 138 8.30 -6.79 -12.15
C ARG A 138 7.32 -6.71 -13.31
N PRO A 139 7.48 -7.52 -14.36
CA PRO A 139 6.48 -7.66 -15.41
C PRO A 139 5.11 -8.00 -14.81
N ASP A 140 4.15 -7.09 -14.99
CA ASP A 140 2.79 -7.23 -14.50
C ASP A 140 1.89 -6.30 -15.33
N HIS A 141 0.66 -6.71 -15.66
CA HIS A 141 -0.29 -5.91 -16.42
C HIS A 141 0.32 -5.21 -17.64
N LEU A 142 0.98 -5.98 -18.53
CA LEU A 142 1.76 -5.47 -19.67
C LEU A 142 0.91 -4.67 -20.66
N ASP A 143 -0.36 -5.00 -20.76
CA ASP A 143 -1.37 -4.34 -21.58
C ASP A 143 -1.66 -2.90 -21.13
N GLU A 144 -1.55 -2.63 -19.81
CA GLU A 144 -1.86 -1.32 -19.23
C GLU A 144 -0.59 -0.52 -18.90
N MET A 145 0.44 -1.17 -18.32
CA MET A 145 1.63 -0.47 -17.81
C MET A 145 2.77 -0.38 -18.84
N GLY A 146 2.70 -1.18 -19.92
CA GLY A 146 3.71 -1.25 -20.96
C GLY A 146 4.51 -2.56 -20.97
N ILE A 147 5.18 -2.83 -22.08
CA ILE A 147 5.83 -4.11 -22.39
C ILE A 147 7.27 -4.22 -21.83
N SER A 148 7.89 -3.09 -21.48
CA SER A 148 9.24 -3.07 -20.93
C SER A 148 9.24 -2.72 -19.45
N ILE A 149 10.25 -3.24 -18.72
CA ILE A 149 10.40 -2.96 -17.30
C ILE A 149 10.53 -1.44 -17.02
N ASN A 150 11.16 -0.70 -17.92
CA ASN A 150 11.28 0.75 -17.82
C ASN A 150 9.91 1.46 -17.95
N GLN A 151 9.03 0.98 -18.83
CA GLN A 151 7.67 1.52 -18.97
C GLN A 151 6.85 1.22 -17.72
N ILE A 152 6.93 -0.01 -17.20
CA ILE A 152 6.28 -0.41 -15.95
C ILE A 152 6.78 0.44 -14.78
N THR A 153 8.11 0.67 -14.69
CA THR A 153 8.68 1.55 -13.67
C THR A 153 8.12 2.95 -13.75
N LYS A 154 8.09 3.54 -14.95
CA LYS A 154 7.51 4.89 -15.17
C LYS A 154 6.03 4.94 -14.82
N SER A 155 5.28 3.88 -15.14
CA SER A 155 3.88 3.75 -14.77
C SER A 155 3.71 3.75 -13.25
N MET A 156 4.40 2.88 -12.54
CA MET A 156 4.32 2.78 -11.08
C MET A 156 4.86 4.01 -10.38
N ALA A 157 5.89 4.65 -10.94
CA ALA A 157 6.45 5.89 -10.43
C ALA A 157 5.44 7.06 -10.40
N ASN A 158 4.28 6.95 -11.07
CA ASN A 158 3.19 7.92 -10.92
C ASN A 158 2.70 8.06 -9.48
N THR A 159 2.98 7.09 -8.62
CA THR A 159 2.64 7.15 -7.18
C THR A 159 3.76 7.71 -6.29
N ILE A 160 4.86 8.20 -6.85
CA ILE A 160 5.86 8.96 -6.07
C ILE A 160 5.26 10.33 -5.72
N PRO A 161 5.21 10.73 -4.44
CA PRO A 161 4.64 12.03 -4.06
C PRO A 161 5.47 13.21 -4.59
N PHE A 162 4.89 14.41 -4.59
CA PHE A 162 5.62 15.66 -4.72
C PHE A 162 6.00 16.18 -3.33
N ASN A 163 7.23 16.68 -3.17
CA ASN A 163 7.75 17.23 -1.91
C ASN A 163 7.60 16.26 -0.71
N GLY A 164 7.74 14.97 -0.97
CA GLY A 164 7.56 13.91 0.02
C GLY A 164 8.76 13.00 0.15
N THR A 165 8.49 11.75 0.48
CA THR A 165 9.51 10.72 0.60
C THR A 165 9.09 9.47 -0.16
N LEU A 166 10.03 8.85 -0.89
CA LEU A 166 9.88 7.51 -1.45
C LEU A 166 10.74 6.52 -0.65
N VAL A 167 10.14 5.40 -0.24
CA VAL A 167 10.88 4.25 0.31
C VAL A 167 10.74 3.08 -0.65
N THR A 168 11.84 2.42 -1.01
CA THR A 168 11.81 1.35 -2.01
C THR A 168 12.75 0.21 -1.68
N ALA A 169 12.34 -1.03 -2.01
CA ALA A 169 13.18 -2.22 -2.04
C ALA A 169 13.54 -2.62 -3.50
N GLU A 170 13.23 -1.78 -4.47
CA GLU A 170 13.58 -2.01 -5.87
C GLU A 170 15.04 -1.66 -6.10
N ASP A 171 15.81 -2.62 -6.60
CA ASP A 171 17.24 -2.49 -6.87
C ASP A 171 17.52 -2.15 -8.35
N LYS A 172 16.99 -2.97 -9.26
CA LYS A 172 17.35 -2.89 -10.70
C LYS A 172 16.90 -1.59 -11.37
N GLN A 173 15.84 -0.98 -10.87
CA GLN A 173 15.26 0.26 -11.40
C GLN A 173 15.49 1.47 -10.48
N LEU A 174 16.37 1.32 -9.49
CA LEU A 174 16.61 2.34 -8.48
C LEU A 174 17.02 3.69 -9.10
N SER A 175 17.95 3.69 -10.04
CA SER A 175 18.44 4.92 -10.70
C SER A 175 17.33 5.68 -11.45
N LEU A 176 16.38 4.96 -12.06
CA LEU A 176 15.22 5.57 -12.70
C LEU A 176 14.25 6.16 -11.66
N LEU A 177 14.03 5.45 -10.57
CA LEU A 177 13.19 5.94 -9.46
C LEU A 177 13.82 7.17 -8.79
N GLU A 178 15.15 7.21 -8.62
CA GLU A 178 15.90 8.35 -8.10
C GLU A 178 15.74 9.60 -8.99
N SER A 179 15.88 9.43 -10.31
CA SER A 179 15.67 10.52 -11.26
C SER A 179 14.27 11.11 -11.13
N ILE A 180 13.24 10.25 -11.12
CA ILE A 180 11.84 10.69 -11.03
C ILE A 180 11.54 11.32 -9.66
N ALA A 181 12.08 10.77 -8.58
CA ALA A 181 11.92 11.34 -7.24
C ALA A 181 12.55 12.75 -7.14
N LYS A 182 13.72 12.92 -7.73
CA LYS A 182 14.41 14.22 -7.83
C LYS A 182 13.57 15.26 -8.57
N ASP A 183 12.98 14.87 -9.72
CA ASP A 183 12.11 15.76 -10.50
C ASP A 183 10.85 16.18 -9.73
N ARG A 184 10.44 15.39 -8.74
CA ARG A 184 9.31 15.66 -7.84
C ARG A 184 9.70 16.31 -6.51
N ASN A 185 10.97 16.68 -6.37
CA ASN A 185 11.51 17.21 -5.10
C ASN A 185 11.22 16.29 -3.91
N SER A 186 11.32 14.97 -4.12
CA SER A 186 11.10 13.93 -3.11
C SER A 186 12.40 13.28 -2.69
N LYS A 187 12.55 13.02 -1.39
CA LYS A 187 13.66 12.23 -0.86
C LYS A 187 13.43 10.75 -1.17
N ILE A 188 14.50 10.01 -1.45
CA ILE A 188 14.41 8.57 -1.64
C ILE A 188 15.26 7.83 -0.60
N TYR A 189 14.73 6.72 -0.09
CA TYR A 189 15.42 5.76 0.77
C TYR A 189 15.29 4.37 0.16
N SER A 190 16.44 3.78 -0.18
CA SER A 190 16.51 2.38 -0.59
C SER A 190 16.71 1.49 0.63
N THR A 191 16.04 0.34 0.67
CA THR A 191 16.20 -0.68 1.70
C THR A 191 16.87 -1.96 1.17
N VAL A 192 17.45 -1.90 -0.02
CA VAL A 192 18.09 -3.04 -0.69
C VAL A 192 19.26 -3.60 0.14
N GLU A 193 20.02 -2.73 0.79
CA GLU A 193 21.17 -3.10 1.61
C GLU A 193 20.81 -3.35 3.10
N ASP A 194 19.57 -3.08 3.49
CA ASP A 194 19.14 -3.23 4.88
C ASP A 194 19.06 -4.73 5.23
N LYS A 195 19.99 -5.19 6.06
CA LYS A 195 20.00 -6.56 6.56
C LYS A 195 19.04 -6.70 7.73
N ILE A 196 18.07 -7.60 7.58
CA ILE A 196 17.25 -8.06 8.70
C ILE A 196 17.83 -9.39 9.18
N ASP A 197 18.21 -9.43 10.46
CA ASP A 197 18.72 -10.63 11.10
C ASP A 197 17.63 -11.72 11.13
N ASN A 198 18.06 -12.98 11.01
CA ASN A 198 17.12 -14.10 11.04
C ASN A 198 16.35 -14.18 12.37
N ASP A 199 16.95 -13.75 13.47
CA ASP A 199 16.34 -13.73 14.80
C ASP A 199 15.09 -12.82 14.86
N ASN A 200 15.10 -11.72 14.09
CA ASN A 200 13.95 -10.82 14.00
C ASN A 200 12.78 -11.37 13.17
N ILE A 201 13.00 -12.46 12.42
CA ILE A 201 11.99 -13.11 11.57
C ILE A 201 11.39 -14.32 12.26
N SER A 202 12.12 -14.95 13.19
CA SER A 202 11.66 -16.12 13.94
C SER A 202 10.34 -15.88 14.70
N ASP A 203 10.05 -14.62 15.04
CA ASP A 203 8.84 -14.22 15.77
C ASP A 203 7.58 -14.13 14.89
N PHE A 204 7.73 -14.26 13.56
CA PHE A 204 6.58 -14.23 12.66
C PHE A 204 5.91 -15.62 12.59
N GLU A 205 4.60 -15.66 12.80
CA GLU A 205 3.80 -16.88 12.72
C GLU A 205 3.58 -17.39 11.27
N TYR A 206 4.00 -16.59 10.27
CA TYR A 206 3.87 -16.90 8.84
C TYR A 206 5.13 -16.47 8.08
N LEU A 207 5.34 -17.03 6.90
CA LEU A 207 6.48 -16.69 6.08
C LEU A 207 6.31 -15.30 5.44
N GLU A 208 7.07 -14.33 5.92
CA GLU A 208 7.12 -13.00 5.32
C GLU A 208 8.47 -12.73 4.67
N HIS A 209 8.47 -11.99 3.56
CA HIS A 209 9.69 -11.64 2.84
C HIS A 209 10.48 -10.54 3.56
N LYS A 210 11.80 -10.75 3.69
CA LYS A 210 12.71 -9.79 4.35
C LYS A 210 12.61 -8.39 3.77
N GLU A 211 12.48 -8.30 2.46
CA GLU A 211 12.33 -7.04 1.73
C GLU A 211 11.07 -6.27 2.17
N ASN A 212 9.95 -6.97 2.41
CA ASN A 212 8.71 -6.35 2.88
C ASN A 212 8.86 -5.82 4.32
N ILE A 213 9.55 -6.59 5.17
CA ILE A 213 9.83 -6.19 6.56
C ILE A 213 10.77 -4.98 6.58
N SER A 214 11.85 -4.98 5.79
CA SER A 214 12.79 -3.85 5.68
C SER A 214 12.08 -2.57 5.24
N LEU A 215 11.23 -2.66 4.19
CA LEU A 215 10.42 -1.54 3.74
C LEU A 215 9.52 -0.99 4.85
N ALA A 216 8.75 -1.86 5.48
CA ALA A 216 7.82 -1.47 6.53
C ALA A 216 8.55 -0.86 7.72
N LEU A 217 9.67 -1.44 8.12
CA LEU A 217 10.52 -0.95 9.20
C LEU A 217 11.06 0.46 8.91
N LYS A 218 11.59 0.68 7.71
CA LYS A 218 12.09 1.99 7.30
C LYS A 218 11.00 3.06 7.37
N VAL A 219 9.79 2.74 6.91
CA VAL A 219 8.64 3.65 6.99
C VAL A 219 8.27 3.94 8.45
N CYS A 220 8.23 2.93 9.32
CA CYS A 220 7.96 3.11 10.75
C CYS A 220 9.00 4.03 11.41
N GLN A 221 10.29 3.84 11.11
CA GLN A 221 11.38 4.69 11.61
C GLN A 221 11.24 6.14 11.14
N LEU A 222 10.88 6.37 9.86
CA LEU A 222 10.62 7.72 9.34
C LEU A 222 9.42 8.40 10.03
N CYS A 223 8.51 7.62 10.58
CA CYS A 223 7.38 8.10 11.39
C CYS A 223 7.70 8.19 12.89
N GLY A 224 8.96 7.97 13.30
CA GLY A 224 9.41 8.09 14.69
C GLY A 224 9.20 6.86 15.57
N VAL A 225 8.86 5.71 14.98
CA VAL A 225 8.71 4.45 15.75
C VAL A 225 10.04 3.71 15.82
N GLU A 226 10.41 3.30 17.03
CA GLU A 226 11.64 2.56 17.31
C GLU A 226 11.61 1.16 16.67
N LYS A 227 12.78 0.68 16.20
CA LYS A 227 12.94 -0.57 15.44
C LYS A 227 12.29 -1.78 16.12
N ASN A 228 12.61 -2.02 17.39
CA ASN A 228 12.16 -3.23 18.10
C ASN A 228 10.65 -3.18 18.39
N ILE A 229 10.10 -1.97 18.65
CA ILE A 229 8.66 -1.76 18.84
C ILE A 229 7.92 -2.04 17.52
N ALA A 230 8.44 -1.54 16.41
CA ALA A 230 7.85 -1.77 15.10
C ALA A 230 7.87 -3.26 14.72
N LEU A 231 9.01 -3.94 14.86
CA LEU A 231 9.16 -5.38 14.58
C LEU A 231 8.20 -6.22 15.43
N LYS A 232 8.09 -5.93 16.72
CA LYS A 232 7.14 -6.61 17.62
C LYS A 232 5.68 -6.41 17.20
N GLY A 233 5.34 -5.24 16.66
CA GLY A 233 4.02 -4.99 16.09
C GLY A 233 3.80 -5.75 14.79
N MET A 234 4.81 -5.81 13.94
CA MET A 234 4.76 -6.51 12.66
C MET A 234 4.61 -8.02 12.82
N SER A 235 5.32 -8.63 13.78
CA SER A 235 5.24 -10.09 14.01
C SER A 235 3.85 -10.55 14.46
N ARG A 236 3.05 -9.66 15.05
CA ARG A 236 1.66 -9.92 15.47
C ARG A 236 0.62 -9.51 14.44
N CYS A 237 1.07 -9.10 13.27
CA CYS A 237 0.19 -8.66 12.20
C CYS A 237 -0.61 -9.84 11.64
N THR A 238 -1.92 -9.67 11.47
CA THR A 238 -2.71 -10.65 10.71
C THR A 238 -2.22 -10.66 9.26
N PRO A 239 -1.79 -11.82 8.72
CA PRO A 239 -1.33 -11.92 7.35
C PRO A 239 -2.44 -11.60 6.34
N ASP A 240 -2.05 -11.26 5.12
CA ASP A 240 -3.02 -11.17 4.03
C ASP A 240 -3.66 -12.55 3.77
N PRO A 241 -4.96 -12.65 3.44
CA PRO A 241 -5.63 -13.93 3.24
C PRO A 241 -4.99 -14.87 2.22
N GLY A 242 -4.17 -14.32 1.31
CA GLY A 242 -3.40 -15.11 0.34
C GLY A 242 -1.94 -15.36 0.74
N ALA A 243 -1.51 -14.89 1.91
CA ALA A 243 -0.12 -15.06 2.35
C ALA A 243 0.25 -16.55 2.49
N LEU A 244 1.55 -16.82 2.31
CA LEU A 244 2.08 -18.17 2.47
C LEU A 244 1.98 -18.60 3.93
N THR A 245 1.11 -19.55 4.19
CA THR A 245 0.91 -20.14 5.50
C THR A 245 1.04 -21.64 5.44
N MET A 246 1.61 -22.23 6.49
CA MET A 246 1.82 -23.66 6.60
C MET A 246 1.13 -24.19 7.87
N TRP A 247 0.30 -25.21 7.70
CA TRP A 247 -0.37 -25.89 8.82
C TRP A 247 0.05 -27.35 8.90
N LYS A 248 0.40 -27.79 10.09
CA LYS A 248 0.60 -29.22 10.40
C LYS A 248 -0.72 -29.77 10.89
N ILE A 249 -1.31 -30.66 10.11
CA ILE A 249 -2.61 -31.27 10.39
C ILE A 249 -2.38 -32.75 10.74
N LYS A 250 -2.83 -33.18 11.92
CA LYS A 250 -2.84 -34.59 12.29
C LYS A 250 -4.24 -35.16 11.98
N PHE A 251 -4.28 -36.10 11.05
CA PHE A 251 -5.54 -36.80 10.71
C PHE A 251 -5.33 -38.31 10.85
N LYS A 252 -6.09 -38.94 11.74
CA LYS A 252 -5.86 -40.31 12.18
C LYS A 252 -4.41 -40.49 12.66
N ASN A 253 -3.65 -41.44 12.05
CA ASN A 253 -2.25 -41.71 12.40
C ASN A 253 -1.23 -41.04 11.47
N ASN A 254 -1.69 -40.20 10.55
CA ASN A 254 -0.81 -39.52 9.58
C ASN A 254 -0.69 -38.04 9.90
N ASN A 255 0.52 -37.47 9.70
CA ASN A 255 0.79 -36.04 9.74
C ASN A 255 0.79 -35.50 8.32
N PHE A 256 0.03 -34.45 8.08
CA PHE A 256 -0.02 -33.72 6.81
C PHE A 256 0.51 -32.31 7.02
N GLU A 257 1.24 -31.81 6.04
CA GLU A 257 1.59 -30.40 5.94
C GLU A 257 0.75 -29.79 4.82
N PHE A 258 -0.05 -28.80 5.17
CA PHE A 258 -0.86 -28.04 4.22
C PHE A 258 -0.23 -26.66 4.03
N ILE A 259 0.14 -26.35 2.79
CA ILE A 259 0.75 -25.07 2.42
C ILE A 259 -0.26 -24.28 1.58
N ASN A 260 -0.67 -23.11 2.09
CA ASN A 260 -1.45 -22.15 1.32
C ASN A 260 -0.50 -21.17 0.63
N ALA A 261 -0.51 -21.15 -0.69
CA ALA A 261 0.31 -20.25 -1.50
C ALA A 261 -0.54 -19.47 -2.52
N PHE A 262 -1.78 -19.13 -2.21
CA PHE A 262 -2.70 -18.47 -3.14
C PHE A 262 -2.24 -17.10 -3.65
N ALA A 263 -1.35 -16.42 -2.91
CA ALA A 263 -0.77 -15.16 -3.39
C ALA A 263 0.30 -15.36 -4.49
N ALA A 264 0.84 -16.58 -4.64
CA ALA A 264 1.79 -16.93 -5.68
C ALA A 264 1.02 -17.29 -6.97
N ASN A 265 0.52 -16.29 -7.68
CA ASN A 265 -0.34 -16.45 -8.86
C ASN A 265 0.39 -16.27 -10.20
N ASP A 266 1.72 -16.26 -10.19
CA ASP A 266 2.57 -16.23 -11.37
C ASP A 266 3.75 -17.22 -11.24
N PRO A 267 4.39 -17.66 -12.35
CA PRO A 267 5.46 -18.65 -12.33
C PRO A 267 6.66 -18.26 -11.45
N ALA A 268 7.04 -16.98 -11.46
CA ALA A 268 8.20 -16.49 -10.71
C ALA A 268 7.93 -16.47 -9.20
N SER A 269 6.72 -16.08 -8.80
CA SER A 269 6.28 -16.12 -7.40
C SER A 269 6.14 -17.56 -6.91
N THR A 270 5.58 -18.46 -7.72
CA THR A 270 5.47 -19.89 -7.41
C THR A 270 6.85 -20.52 -7.21
N LEU A 271 7.80 -20.23 -8.11
CA LEU A 271 9.17 -20.76 -8.01
C LEU A 271 9.90 -20.28 -6.74
N LYS A 272 9.63 -19.05 -6.28
CA LYS A 272 10.21 -18.54 -5.03
C LYS A 272 9.61 -19.17 -3.77
N THR A 273 8.43 -19.73 -3.89
CA THR A 273 7.70 -20.36 -2.78
C THR A 273 8.18 -21.82 -2.57
N TRP A 274 8.64 -22.47 -3.63
CA TRP A 274 9.21 -23.83 -3.60
C TRP A 274 10.72 -23.81 -3.35
#